data_b140eb0106c8ce38813fd715836e9091
#
_entry.id   b140eb0106c8ce38813fd715836e9091
#
_cell.length_a   1.000
_cell.length_b   1.000
_cell.length_c   1.000
_cell.angle_alpha   90.00
_cell.angle_beta   90.00
_cell.angle_gamma   90.00
#
_symmetry.space_group_name_H-M   'P 1'
#
loop_
_entity.id
_entity.type
_entity.pdbx_description
1 polymer ?
#
loop_
_entity_poly.entity_id
_entity_poly.type
_entity_poly.pdbx_seq_one_letter_code
_entity_poly.pdbx_strand_id
1 'polypeptide(L)'
;KEIYFSFSFGVFFFTLMYRRVLARINYQQCCISRVTLTRKRTNRSATRVINQSKRTIITKMGSGGEGEKKAKIMEEEAFENKLRVKKLSEHATIPVRGSDGAAGYDLSAAYDCVVKAKSKELVKTDLSIAIPKNTYARIAPRSGLAYKKFIDVLAGVVDYDYRGNVGVILANFGDEDFEVKKGDRVAQMILERITTPECVEVEDLEATERGAGGFGSTGVSK
;
A
#
# COMPACT_ATOMS: atom_id res chain seq x y z
N LYS A 1 -58.35 -27.48 15.51
CA LYS A 1 -57.84 -27.71 16.89
C LYS A 1 -56.57 -26.88 17.02
N GLU A 2 -56.75 -25.72 17.60
CA GLU A 2 -55.71 -24.80 18.00
C GLU A 2 -55.07 -25.34 19.28
N ILE A 3 -53.76 -25.17 19.43
CA ILE A 3 -53.13 -25.18 20.72
C ILE A 3 -52.15 -23.98 20.75
N TYR A 4 -52.61 -22.93 21.42
CA TYR A 4 -51.79 -21.83 21.90
C TYR A 4 -50.96 -22.28 23.11
N PHE A 5 -49.66 -21.99 23.08
CA PHE A 5 -48.86 -21.94 24.30
C PHE A 5 -48.24 -20.54 24.45
N SER A 6 -48.84 -19.79 25.32
CA SER A 6 -48.29 -18.57 25.92
C SER A 6 -47.37 -18.96 27.05
N PHE A 7 -46.16 -18.38 27.08
CA PHE A 7 -45.40 -18.28 28.32
C PHE A 7 -44.84 -16.87 28.50
N SER A 8 -45.20 -16.36 29.63
CA SER A 8 -45.08 -15.01 30.16
C SER A 8 -43.74 -14.81 30.89
N PHE A 9 -43.21 -13.60 30.75
CA PHE A 9 -42.45 -12.80 31.75
C PHE A 9 -41.53 -13.50 32.77
N GLY A 10 -40.27 -13.11 32.75
CA GLY A 10 -39.32 -13.21 33.84
C GLY A 10 -38.27 -12.13 33.76
N VAL A 11 -38.61 -10.94 34.27
CA VAL A 11 -37.66 -9.84 34.55
C VAL A 11 -36.84 -10.25 35.77
N PHE A 12 -35.51 -10.28 35.66
CA PHE A 12 -34.64 -10.28 36.82
C PHE A 12 -33.60 -9.16 36.68
N PHE A 13 -33.83 -8.14 37.48
CA PHE A 13 -32.88 -7.10 37.87
C PHE A 13 -31.75 -7.75 38.68
N PHE A 14 -30.52 -7.52 38.25
CA PHE A 14 -29.38 -7.61 39.14
C PHE A 14 -28.55 -6.32 39.03
N THR A 15 -28.91 -5.39 39.95
CA THR A 15 -28.10 -4.25 40.32
C THR A 15 -27.10 -4.75 41.37
N LEU A 16 -25.83 -4.70 41.12
CA LEU A 16 -24.86 -4.63 42.23
C LEU A 16 -23.68 -3.73 41.85
N MET A 17 -23.60 -2.70 42.63
CA MET A 17 -22.53 -1.75 42.82
C MET A 17 -21.17 -2.44 43.00
N TYR A 18 -20.14 -1.90 42.37
CA TYR A 18 -18.83 -1.87 43.00
C TYR A 18 -18.19 -0.48 42.85
N ARG A 19 -18.01 0.13 44.00
CA ARG A 19 -17.39 1.45 44.22
C ARG A 19 -15.89 1.34 44.22
N ARG A 20 -15.26 2.35 43.63
CA ARG A 20 -14.02 3.06 44.03
C ARG A 20 -12.83 2.24 44.51
N VAL A 21 -11.73 2.33 43.75
CA VAL A 21 -10.43 2.62 44.39
C VAL A 21 -9.70 3.64 43.51
N LEU A 22 -9.64 4.86 44.02
CA LEU A 22 -8.70 5.91 43.66
C LEU A 22 -7.41 5.62 44.41
N ALA A 23 -6.32 5.44 43.72
CA ALA A 23 -4.98 5.57 44.29
C ALA A 23 -4.19 6.59 43.46
N ARG A 24 -4.00 7.74 44.07
CA ARG A 24 -3.04 8.79 43.76
C ARG A 24 -1.63 8.19 43.81
N ILE A 25 -0.79 8.48 42.85
CA ILE A 25 0.63 8.64 43.11
C ILE A 25 1.06 9.94 42.45
N ASN A 26 1.58 10.80 43.31
CA ASN A 26 2.11 12.11 43.08
C ASN A 26 3.49 12.10 42.38
N TYR A 27 3.71 13.10 41.55
CA TYR A 27 4.87 13.99 41.51
C TYR A 27 6.23 13.44 41.95
N GLN A 28 7.16 13.47 40.99
CA GLN A 28 8.41 14.17 41.27
C GLN A 28 9.03 14.77 40.00
N GLN A 29 9.12 16.11 40.05
CA GLN A 29 10.03 16.89 39.23
C GLN A 29 11.47 16.41 39.45
N CYS A 30 12.28 16.30 38.45
CA CYS A 30 13.65 16.81 38.51
C CYS A 30 14.33 16.93 37.14
N CYS A 31 15.04 18.02 37.03
CA CYS A 31 16.23 18.30 36.22
C CYS A 31 16.01 18.66 34.73
N ILE A 32 15.91 19.95 34.58
CA ILE A 32 16.44 20.71 33.45
C ILE A 32 17.94 20.38 33.26
N SER A 33 18.28 19.72 32.18
CA SER A 33 19.63 19.61 31.70
C SER A 33 19.76 20.33 30.37
N ARG A 34 20.65 21.31 30.35
CA ARG A 34 21.07 22.16 29.24
C ARG A 34 21.23 21.35 27.95
N VAL A 35 20.38 21.61 26.97
CA VAL A 35 20.63 21.16 25.59
C VAL A 35 21.61 22.16 24.98
N THR A 36 22.86 21.75 24.88
CA THR A 36 23.88 22.42 24.11
C THR A 36 23.51 22.38 22.64
N LEU A 37 23.30 23.53 22.03
CA LEU A 37 23.13 23.68 20.60
C LEU A 37 24.41 23.25 19.87
N THR A 38 24.48 21.99 19.47
CA THR A 38 25.46 21.56 18.46
C THR A 38 24.91 21.91 17.08
N ARG A 39 25.52 22.93 16.52
CA ARG A 39 25.37 23.43 15.17
C ARG A 39 25.51 22.25 14.18
N LYS A 40 24.42 21.73 13.59
CA LYS A 40 24.49 20.78 12.50
C LYS A 40 25.23 21.41 11.33
N ARG A 41 26.46 20.98 11.11
CA ARG A 41 27.18 21.21 9.87
C ARG A 41 26.42 20.53 8.76
N THR A 42 25.76 21.30 7.91
CA THR A 42 25.13 20.82 6.69
C THR A 42 26.21 20.17 5.81
N ASN A 43 25.94 18.95 5.42
CA ASN A 43 26.80 18.08 4.62
C ASN A 43 26.89 18.62 3.17
N ARG A 44 27.59 19.76 2.98
CA ARG A 44 27.88 20.31 1.63
C ARG A 44 28.92 19.47 0.86
N SER A 45 29.58 18.51 1.52
CA SER A 45 30.62 17.68 0.89
C SER A 45 30.02 16.54 0.06
N ALA A 46 28.89 15.92 0.47
CA ALA A 46 28.30 14.80 -0.24
C ALA A 46 27.75 15.20 -1.63
N THR A 47 27.11 16.37 -1.71
CA THR A 47 26.57 16.88 -3.00
C THR A 47 27.71 17.26 -3.97
N ARG A 48 28.85 17.68 -3.46
CA ARG A 48 30.01 18.05 -4.29
C ARG A 48 30.72 16.82 -4.88
N VAL A 49 30.80 15.72 -4.10
CA VAL A 49 31.41 14.45 -4.55
C VAL A 49 30.52 13.78 -5.61
N ILE A 50 29.19 13.79 -5.46
CA ILE A 50 28.26 13.23 -6.46
C ILE A 50 28.36 14.02 -7.79
N ASN A 51 28.46 15.34 -7.73
CA ASN A 51 28.60 16.17 -8.94
C ASN A 51 30.01 16.03 -9.59
N GLN A 52 31.07 15.78 -8.83
CA GLN A 52 32.38 15.50 -9.39
C GLN A 52 32.43 14.12 -10.07
N SER A 53 31.81 13.09 -9.48
CA SER A 53 31.71 11.75 -10.09
C SER A 53 30.94 11.79 -11.43
N LYS A 54 29.83 12.54 -11.48
CA LYS A 54 29.08 12.75 -12.73
C LYS A 54 29.90 13.46 -13.81
N ARG A 55 30.70 14.49 -13.44
CA ARG A 55 31.59 15.17 -14.39
C ARG A 55 32.71 14.27 -14.91
N THR A 56 33.27 13.41 -14.08
CA THR A 56 34.36 12.50 -14.48
C THR A 56 33.89 11.41 -15.44
N ILE A 57 32.66 10.95 -15.32
CA ILE A 57 32.07 9.97 -16.27
C ILE A 57 31.81 10.63 -17.62
N ILE A 58 31.29 11.85 -17.65
CA ILE A 58 31.03 12.60 -18.89
C ILE A 58 32.32 12.97 -19.65
N THR A 59 33.42 13.24 -18.93
CA THR A 59 34.70 13.63 -19.55
C THR A 59 35.46 12.43 -20.14
N LYS A 60 35.12 11.18 -19.75
CA LYS A 60 35.73 9.95 -20.28
C LYS A 60 35.04 9.37 -21.51
N MET A 61 33.82 9.84 -21.83
CA MET A 61 33.10 9.46 -23.05
C MET A 61 33.29 10.54 -24.09
N GLY A 62 34.22 10.30 -24.98
CA GLY A 62 34.69 11.10 -26.11
C GLY A 62 33.83 12.26 -26.61
N SER A 63 34.49 13.31 -27.04
CA SER A 63 34.00 14.57 -27.59
C SER A 63 33.30 14.41 -28.97
N GLY A 64 32.19 13.67 -29.03
CA GLY A 64 31.39 13.53 -30.24
C GLY A 64 29.90 13.56 -29.88
N GLY A 65 29.07 14.29 -30.59
CA GLY A 65 27.64 14.46 -30.36
C GLY A 65 26.82 13.17 -30.26
N GLU A 66 27.35 12.01 -30.65
CA GLU A 66 26.74 10.70 -30.48
C GLU A 66 26.86 10.15 -29.04
N GLY A 67 27.97 10.39 -28.36
CA GLY A 67 28.18 9.99 -26.96
C GLY A 67 27.24 10.70 -26.00
N GLU A 68 27.02 11.99 -26.22
CA GLU A 68 26.07 12.78 -25.42
C GLU A 68 24.62 12.36 -25.67
N LYS A 69 24.25 12.06 -26.92
CA LYS A 69 22.90 11.55 -27.26
C LYS A 69 22.65 10.21 -26.60
N LYS A 70 23.61 9.28 -26.66
CA LYS A 70 23.50 7.95 -26.03
C LYS A 70 23.41 8.05 -24.50
N ALA A 71 24.19 8.94 -23.86
CA ALA A 71 24.11 9.17 -22.43
C ALA A 71 22.76 9.73 -22.00
N LYS A 72 22.16 10.68 -22.76
CA LYS A 72 20.83 11.21 -22.50
C LYS A 72 19.73 10.14 -22.65
N ILE A 73 19.80 9.31 -23.69
CA ILE A 73 18.83 8.23 -23.88
C ILE A 73 18.90 7.23 -22.71
N MET A 74 20.09 6.83 -22.28
CA MET A 74 20.25 5.92 -21.14
C MET A 74 19.76 6.56 -19.81
N GLU A 75 19.93 7.85 -19.62
CA GLU A 75 19.44 8.55 -18.43
C GLU A 75 17.92 8.67 -18.44
N GLU A 76 17.30 8.87 -19.60
CA GLU A 76 15.86 8.91 -19.80
C GLU A 76 15.23 7.52 -19.63
N GLU A 77 15.80 6.48 -20.20
CA GLU A 77 15.39 5.07 -20.00
C GLU A 77 15.52 4.67 -18.51
N ALA A 78 16.60 5.05 -17.86
CA ALA A 78 16.81 4.78 -16.44
C ALA A 78 15.80 5.54 -15.55
N PHE A 79 15.32 6.70 -15.98
CA PHE A 79 14.28 7.45 -15.30
C PHE A 79 12.89 6.85 -15.54
N GLU A 80 12.60 6.41 -16.76
CA GLU A 80 11.33 5.73 -17.10
C GLU A 80 11.16 4.39 -16.37
N ASN A 81 12.25 3.70 -16.06
CA ASN A 81 12.23 2.46 -15.28
C ASN A 81 12.04 2.64 -13.77
N LYS A 82 11.78 3.87 -13.30
CA LYS A 82 11.49 4.15 -11.89
C LYS A 82 10.00 4.29 -11.65
N LEU A 83 9.57 3.87 -10.45
CA LEU A 83 8.27 4.27 -9.94
C LEU A 83 8.31 5.77 -9.64
N ARG A 84 7.57 6.55 -10.44
CA ARG A 84 7.44 8.00 -10.27
C ARG A 84 6.13 8.29 -9.54
N VAL A 85 6.20 9.09 -8.50
CA VAL A 85 5.05 9.35 -7.62
C VAL A 85 4.86 10.85 -7.49
N LYS A 86 3.63 11.32 -7.73
CA LYS A 86 3.19 12.69 -7.53
C LYS A 86 2.20 12.73 -6.37
N LYS A 87 2.46 13.59 -5.39
CA LYS A 87 1.48 13.93 -4.35
C LYS A 87 0.44 14.88 -4.93
N LEU A 88 -0.83 14.57 -4.74
CA LEU A 88 -1.97 15.39 -5.17
C LEU A 88 -2.40 16.37 -4.07
N SER A 89 -2.04 16.08 -2.80
CA SER A 89 -2.25 16.96 -1.65
C SER A 89 -1.10 16.86 -0.65
N GLU A 90 -1.07 17.73 0.35
CA GLU A 90 -0.15 17.66 1.48
C GLU A 90 -0.42 16.44 2.40
N HIS A 91 -1.60 15.85 2.31
CA HIS A 91 -2.00 14.68 3.09
C HIS A 91 -1.41 13.38 2.55
N ALA A 92 -0.95 13.38 1.30
CA ALA A 92 -0.36 12.21 0.68
C ALA A 92 0.97 11.83 1.32
N THR A 93 1.18 10.53 1.54
CA THR A 93 2.42 9.95 2.03
C THR A 93 3.11 9.19 0.90
N ILE A 94 4.39 9.48 0.61
CA ILE A 94 5.16 8.77 -0.41
C ILE A 94 5.32 7.30 0.01
N PRO A 95 4.99 6.35 -0.87
CA PRO A 95 5.09 4.94 -0.59
C PRO A 95 6.52 4.50 -0.33
N VAL A 96 6.72 3.64 0.66
CA VAL A 96 8.03 3.10 1.00
C VAL A 96 7.94 1.59 1.18
N ARG A 97 9.03 0.87 0.92
CA ARG A 97 9.15 -0.54 1.24
C ARG A 97 9.59 -0.70 2.69
N GLY A 98 9.03 -1.67 3.39
CA GLY A 98 9.36 -1.92 4.79
C GLY A 98 10.79 -2.45 5.01
N SER A 99 11.39 -3.04 3.97
CA SER A 99 12.79 -3.49 3.92
C SER A 99 13.26 -3.53 2.47
N ASP A 100 14.58 -3.69 2.25
CA ASP A 100 15.16 -3.78 0.90
C ASP A 100 14.63 -4.98 0.11
N GLY A 101 14.29 -6.08 0.77
CA GLY A 101 13.71 -7.28 0.16
C GLY A 101 12.18 -7.28 0.11
N ALA A 102 11.49 -6.26 0.61
CA ALA A 102 10.03 -6.21 0.55
C ALA A 102 9.53 -6.05 -0.89
N ALA A 103 8.55 -6.86 -1.28
CA ALA A 103 7.94 -6.82 -2.60
C ALA A 103 7.07 -5.58 -2.80
N GLY A 104 6.35 -5.16 -1.75
CA GLY A 104 5.35 -4.11 -1.80
C GLY A 104 5.80 -2.78 -1.20
N TYR A 105 5.28 -1.71 -1.79
CA TYR A 105 5.35 -0.35 -1.27
C TYR A 105 4.11 -0.09 -0.41
N ASP A 106 4.27 0.24 0.87
CA ASP A 106 3.15 0.56 1.75
C ASP A 106 2.39 1.80 1.24
N LEU A 107 1.06 1.68 1.12
CA LEU A 107 0.14 2.77 0.80
C LEU A 107 -0.56 3.23 2.07
N SER A 108 -0.55 4.54 2.30
CA SER A 108 -1.17 5.15 3.47
C SER A 108 -2.41 5.94 3.11
N ALA A 109 -3.39 5.94 4.02
CA ALA A 109 -4.60 6.75 3.93
C ALA A 109 -4.26 8.24 4.01
N ALA A 110 -4.82 9.05 3.10
CA ALA A 110 -4.68 10.50 3.14
C ALA A 110 -5.64 11.15 4.14
N TYR A 111 -6.73 10.48 4.49
CA TYR A 111 -7.80 10.99 5.36
C TYR A 111 -8.30 9.91 6.31
N ASP A 112 -8.91 10.36 7.41
CA ASP A 112 -9.67 9.48 8.30
C ASP A 112 -10.90 8.96 7.57
N CYS A 113 -11.22 7.68 7.77
CA CYS A 113 -12.48 7.09 7.31
C CYS A 113 -12.83 5.86 8.16
N VAL A 114 -14.04 5.33 7.95
CA VAL A 114 -14.51 4.12 8.63
C VAL A 114 -15.00 3.13 7.59
N VAL A 115 -14.41 1.95 7.55
CA VAL A 115 -14.90 0.82 6.76
C VAL A 115 -15.88 0.03 7.61
N LYS A 116 -17.17 0.21 7.35
CA LYS A 116 -18.23 -0.45 8.10
C LYS A 116 -18.11 -1.97 8.07
N ALA A 117 -18.55 -2.63 9.14
CA ALA A 117 -18.67 -4.09 9.18
C ALA A 117 -19.46 -4.62 7.98
N LYS A 118 -18.99 -5.73 7.38
CA LYS A 118 -19.61 -6.39 6.22
C LYS A 118 -19.80 -5.47 5.00
N SER A 119 -18.96 -4.42 4.87
CA SER A 119 -19.05 -3.42 3.82
C SER A 119 -17.69 -3.12 3.20
N LYS A 120 -17.62 -2.13 2.34
CA LYS A 120 -16.40 -1.63 1.71
C LYS A 120 -16.36 -0.12 1.71
N GLU A 121 -15.15 0.43 1.63
CA GLU A 121 -14.92 1.88 1.55
C GLU A 121 -13.73 2.18 0.63
N LEU A 122 -13.80 3.29 -0.09
CA LEU A 122 -12.71 3.79 -0.92
C LEU A 122 -11.80 4.70 -0.10
N VAL A 123 -10.65 4.19 0.27
CA VAL A 123 -9.60 4.95 0.98
C VAL A 123 -8.74 5.69 -0.02
N LYS A 124 -8.74 7.02 0.02
CA LYS A 124 -7.91 7.87 -0.83
C LYS A 124 -6.48 7.91 -0.32
N THR A 125 -5.50 7.83 -1.22
CA THR A 125 -4.08 7.99 -0.90
C THR A 125 -3.53 9.36 -1.29
N ASP A 126 -4.25 10.09 -2.14
CA ASP A 126 -3.83 11.33 -2.79
C ASP A 126 -2.48 11.23 -3.52
N LEU A 127 -2.25 10.06 -4.12
CA LEU A 127 -1.10 9.78 -4.95
C LEU A 127 -1.54 9.58 -6.41
N SER A 128 -0.76 10.14 -7.33
CA SER A 128 -0.76 9.77 -8.74
C SER A 128 0.58 9.13 -9.07
N ILE A 129 0.58 8.06 -9.85
CA ILE A 129 1.78 7.28 -10.15
C ILE A 129 2.02 7.14 -11.64
N ALA A 130 3.29 6.97 -12.00
CA ALA A 130 3.70 6.45 -13.30
C ALA A 130 4.68 5.31 -13.05
N ILE A 131 4.31 4.14 -13.53
CA ILE A 131 5.03 2.89 -13.33
C ILE A 131 5.90 2.56 -14.56
N PRO A 132 6.91 1.68 -14.44
CA PRO A 132 7.71 1.21 -15.57
C PRO A 132 6.87 0.53 -16.67
N LYS A 133 7.32 0.60 -17.90
CA LYS A 133 6.70 -0.13 -19.02
C LYS A 133 6.66 -1.63 -18.77
N ASN A 134 5.67 -2.29 -19.35
CA ASN A 134 5.44 -3.74 -19.19
C ASN A 134 5.24 -4.17 -17.73
N THR A 135 4.68 -3.27 -16.91
CA THR A 135 4.21 -3.57 -15.57
C THR A 135 2.81 -3.02 -15.34
N TYR A 136 2.11 -3.59 -14.37
CA TYR A 136 0.96 -2.95 -13.72
C TYR A 136 1.23 -2.84 -12.23
N ALA A 137 0.52 -1.96 -11.53
CA ALA A 137 0.60 -1.90 -10.09
C ALA A 137 -0.56 -2.68 -9.47
N ARG A 138 -0.23 -3.75 -8.72
CA ARG A 138 -1.21 -4.51 -7.95
C ARG A 138 -1.32 -3.97 -6.55
N ILE A 139 -2.51 -3.50 -6.18
CA ILE A 139 -2.82 -3.12 -4.81
C ILE A 139 -3.29 -4.38 -4.07
N ALA A 140 -2.50 -4.78 -3.08
CA ALA A 140 -2.71 -6.00 -2.32
C ALA A 140 -2.98 -5.70 -0.84
N PRO A 141 -3.71 -6.57 -0.13
CA PRO A 141 -3.93 -6.43 1.29
C PRO A 141 -2.61 -6.59 2.07
N ARG A 142 -2.56 -6.00 3.25
CA ARG A 142 -1.48 -6.25 4.21
C ARG A 142 -1.85 -7.47 5.05
N SER A 143 -0.91 -8.40 5.17
CA SER A 143 -1.13 -9.67 5.90
C SER A 143 -1.65 -9.47 7.33
N GLY A 144 -1.16 -8.45 8.04
CA GLY A 144 -1.62 -8.15 9.39
C GLY A 144 -3.06 -7.67 9.47
N LEU A 145 -3.53 -6.88 8.48
CA LEU A 145 -4.93 -6.44 8.40
C LEU A 145 -5.84 -7.60 7.97
N ALA A 146 -5.42 -8.38 6.98
CA ALA A 146 -6.17 -9.54 6.52
C ALA A 146 -6.36 -10.55 7.66
N TYR A 147 -5.29 -10.95 8.32
CA TYR A 147 -5.34 -11.99 9.35
C TYR A 147 -6.03 -11.54 10.66
N LYS A 148 -5.72 -10.32 11.13
CA LYS A 148 -6.19 -9.87 12.46
C LYS A 148 -7.51 -9.13 12.44
N LYS A 149 -7.88 -8.51 11.30
CA LYS A 149 -9.02 -7.61 11.17
C LYS A 149 -9.99 -8.01 10.07
N PHE A 150 -9.70 -9.09 9.36
CA PHE A 150 -10.50 -9.60 8.25
C PHE A 150 -10.75 -8.53 7.17
N ILE A 151 -9.73 -7.69 6.92
CA ILE A 151 -9.74 -6.61 5.92
C ILE A 151 -9.02 -7.11 4.67
N ASP A 152 -9.66 -6.94 3.51
CA ASP A 152 -9.10 -7.26 2.21
C ASP A 152 -9.13 -6.06 1.27
N VAL A 153 -8.51 -6.19 0.10
CA VAL A 153 -8.50 -5.18 -0.97
C VAL A 153 -9.27 -5.73 -2.17
N LEU A 154 -10.29 -4.99 -2.61
CA LEU A 154 -11.03 -5.29 -3.82
C LEU A 154 -10.45 -4.55 -5.03
N ALA A 155 -10.72 -5.07 -6.24
CA ALA A 155 -10.13 -4.61 -7.50
C ALA A 155 -8.61 -4.76 -7.48
N GLY A 156 -7.86 -3.69 -7.30
CA GLY A 156 -6.42 -3.74 -7.05
C GLY A 156 -5.57 -3.71 -8.32
N VAL A 157 -6.11 -3.48 -9.50
CA VAL A 157 -5.34 -3.27 -10.73
C VAL A 157 -5.23 -1.78 -11.02
N VAL A 158 -4.01 -1.30 -11.16
CA VAL A 158 -3.71 0.07 -11.61
C VAL A 158 -2.88 -0.03 -12.89
N ASP A 159 -3.48 0.43 -13.98
CA ASP A 159 -2.91 0.32 -15.31
C ASP A 159 -1.69 1.24 -15.51
N TYR A 160 -0.87 0.89 -16.49
CA TYR A 160 0.36 1.64 -16.83
C TYR A 160 0.08 3.11 -17.16
N ASP A 161 -1.02 3.41 -17.84
CA ASP A 161 -1.40 4.75 -18.30
C ASP A 161 -2.35 5.49 -17.34
N TYR A 162 -2.77 4.86 -16.23
CA TYR A 162 -3.58 5.54 -15.23
C TYR A 162 -2.79 6.66 -14.52
N ARG A 163 -3.40 7.85 -14.43
CA ARG A 163 -2.79 9.05 -13.80
C ARG A 163 -3.71 9.71 -12.77
N GLY A 164 -4.83 9.08 -12.45
CA GLY A 164 -5.73 9.55 -11.41
C GLY A 164 -5.21 9.32 -9.99
N ASN A 165 -6.03 9.65 -9.00
CA ASN A 165 -5.74 9.36 -7.60
C ASN A 165 -5.81 7.84 -7.36
N VAL A 166 -4.73 7.24 -6.87
CA VAL A 166 -4.69 5.83 -6.50
C VAL A 166 -5.53 5.64 -5.24
N GLY A 167 -6.69 5.02 -5.41
CA GLY A 167 -7.58 4.66 -4.31
C GLY A 167 -7.42 3.20 -3.92
N VAL A 168 -7.67 2.89 -2.65
CA VAL A 168 -7.68 1.53 -2.11
C VAL A 168 -9.10 1.19 -1.68
N ILE A 169 -9.73 0.23 -2.36
CA ILE A 169 -11.04 -0.27 -1.95
C ILE A 169 -10.82 -1.33 -0.87
N LEU A 170 -11.00 -0.94 0.39
CA LEU A 170 -10.96 -1.89 1.51
C LEU A 170 -12.31 -2.57 1.67
N ALA A 171 -12.31 -3.90 1.78
CA ALA A 171 -13.46 -4.69 2.18
C ALA A 171 -13.28 -5.14 3.63
N ASN A 172 -14.29 -4.93 4.44
CA ASN A 172 -14.34 -5.39 5.82
C ASN A 172 -15.28 -6.60 5.93
N PHE A 173 -14.71 -7.78 6.06
CA PHE A 173 -15.46 -9.03 6.27
C PHE A 173 -15.69 -9.34 7.76
N GLY A 174 -15.14 -8.52 8.66
CA GLY A 174 -15.34 -8.61 10.11
C GLY A 174 -16.72 -8.14 10.56
N ASP A 175 -17.02 -8.35 11.83
CA ASP A 175 -18.30 -7.98 12.47
C ASP A 175 -18.23 -6.60 13.15
N GLU A 176 -17.05 -5.98 13.21
CA GLU A 176 -16.81 -4.66 13.80
C GLU A 176 -16.41 -3.66 12.73
N ASP A 177 -16.73 -2.38 12.94
CA ASP A 177 -16.25 -1.29 12.09
C ASP A 177 -14.73 -1.18 12.18
N PHE A 178 -14.08 -0.93 11.05
CA PHE A 178 -12.64 -0.72 10.98
C PHE A 178 -12.33 0.77 10.78
N GLU A 179 -11.82 1.40 11.81
CA GLU A 179 -11.37 2.80 11.76
C GLU A 179 -10.00 2.89 11.08
N VAL A 180 -9.91 3.79 10.11
CA VAL A 180 -8.68 4.17 9.40
C VAL A 180 -8.37 5.61 9.74
N LYS A 181 -7.17 5.86 10.24
CA LYS A 181 -6.66 7.21 10.49
C LYS A 181 -5.73 7.66 9.37
N LYS A 182 -5.67 8.97 9.13
CA LYS A 182 -4.69 9.57 8.22
C LYS A 182 -3.28 9.09 8.56
N GLY A 183 -2.57 8.61 7.54
CA GLY A 183 -1.23 8.06 7.67
C GLY A 183 -1.18 6.56 7.96
N ASP A 184 -2.29 5.92 8.28
CA ASP A 184 -2.35 4.47 8.45
C ASP A 184 -2.01 3.77 7.14
N ARG A 185 -1.15 2.75 7.23
CA ARG A 185 -0.80 1.89 6.10
C ARG A 185 -1.92 0.87 5.88
N VAL A 186 -2.69 1.07 4.83
CA VAL A 186 -3.94 0.34 4.55
C VAL A 186 -3.76 -0.79 3.54
N ALA A 187 -2.76 -0.68 2.65
CA ALA A 187 -2.49 -1.65 1.61
C ALA A 187 -1.00 -1.64 1.25
N GLN A 188 -0.61 -2.50 0.31
CA GLN A 188 0.70 -2.49 -0.32
C GLN A 188 0.55 -2.52 -1.84
N MET A 189 1.41 -1.78 -2.54
CA MET A 189 1.46 -1.74 -3.99
C MET A 189 2.67 -2.54 -4.48
N ILE A 190 2.43 -3.50 -5.36
CA ILE A 190 3.46 -4.35 -5.96
C ILE A 190 3.50 -4.06 -7.46
N LEU A 191 4.69 -3.87 -8.03
CA LEU A 191 4.86 -3.74 -9.47
C LEU A 191 5.12 -5.12 -10.06
N GLU A 192 4.17 -5.61 -10.85
CA GLU A 192 4.24 -6.93 -11.47
C GLU A 192 4.46 -6.79 -12.98
N ARG A 193 5.34 -7.61 -13.54
CA ARG A 193 5.58 -7.64 -14.99
C ARG A 193 4.44 -8.34 -15.69
N ILE A 194 4.02 -7.78 -16.82
CA ILE A 194 2.96 -8.34 -17.65
C ILE A 194 3.35 -8.32 -19.13
N THR A 195 2.65 -9.13 -19.90
CA THR A 195 2.64 -9.06 -21.36
C THR A 195 1.22 -8.66 -21.80
N THR A 196 1.12 -7.81 -22.79
CA THR A 196 -0.13 -7.32 -23.37
C THR A 196 -0.15 -7.57 -24.87
N PRO A 197 -0.21 -8.86 -25.30
CA PRO A 197 -0.30 -9.19 -26.71
C PRO A 197 -1.63 -8.72 -27.30
N GLU A 198 -1.65 -8.55 -28.61
CA GLU A 198 -2.88 -8.32 -29.35
C GLU A 198 -3.80 -9.54 -29.24
N CYS A 199 -5.10 -9.29 -29.08
CA CYS A 199 -6.10 -10.33 -29.05
C CYS A 199 -6.55 -10.63 -30.48
N VAL A 200 -6.37 -11.88 -30.91
CA VAL A 200 -6.77 -12.34 -32.24
C VAL A 200 -7.84 -13.41 -32.11
N GLU A 201 -8.97 -13.23 -32.82
CA GLU A 201 -10.02 -14.23 -32.91
C GLU A 201 -9.56 -15.38 -33.81
N VAL A 202 -9.74 -16.60 -33.34
CA VAL A 202 -9.43 -17.83 -34.10
C VAL A 202 -10.64 -18.75 -34.05
N GLU A 203 -10.79 -19.60 -35.06
CA GLU A 203 -11.90 -20.56 -35.13
C GLU A 203 -11.74 -21.70 -34.11
N ASP A 204 -10.49 -22.10 -33.83
CA ASP A 204 -10.19 -23.20 -32.90
C ASP A 204 -8.86 -22.99 -32.19
N LEU A 205 -8.66 -23.66 -31.05
CA LEU A 205 -7.43 -23.67 -30.26
C LEU A 205 -6.85 -25.08 -30.24
N GLU A 206 -5.51 -25.17 -30.17
CA GLU A 206 -4.84 -26.45 -30.08
C GLU A 206 -5.31 -27.25 -28.85
N ALA A 207 -5.48 -28.55 -29.03
CA ALA A 207 -5.81 -29.45 -27.95
C ALA A 207 -4.66 -29.55 -26.94
N THR A 208 -4.96 -29.50 -25.65
CA THR A 208 -3.99 -29.69 -24.57
C THR A 208 -4.34 -30.89 -23.72
N GLU A 209 -3.36 -31.47 -23.01
CA GLU A 209 -3.59 -32.59 -22.08
C GLU A 209 -4.65 -32.26 -21.00
N ARG A 210 -4.69 -31.00 -20.57
CA ARG A 210 -5.69 -30.54 -19.58
C ARG A 210 -7.09 -30.32 -20.18
N GLY A 211 -7.16 -29.95 -21.45
CA GLY A 211 -8.41 -29.60 -22.12
C GLY A 211 -9.27 -28.61 -21.31
N ALA A 212 -10.55 -28.91 -21.14
CA ALA A 212 -11.51 -28.11 -20.39
C ALA A 212 -11.50 -28.37 -18.87
N GLY A 213 -10.59 -29.16 -18.36
CA GLY A 213 -10.51 -29.50 -16.92
C GLY A 213 -10.22 -28.29 -16.04
N GLY A 214 -11.13 -27.95 -15.12
CA GLY A 214 -11.02 -26.82 -14.19
C GLY A 214 -11.76 -27.06 -12.87
N PHE A 215 -11.84 -26.06 -12.03
CA PHE A 215 -12.60 -26.05 -10.76
C PHE A 215 -12.37 -27.28 -9.85
N GLY A 216 -11.12 -27.73 -9.74
CA GLY A 216 -10.77 -28.85 -8.88
C GLY A 216 -10.92 -30.22 -9.54
N SER A 217 -10.96 -30.31 -10.88
CA SER A 217 -10.99 -31.57 -11.62
C SER A 217 -9.86 -32.55 -11.26
N THR A 218 -8.79 -32.08 -10.65
CA THR A 218 -7.65 -32.89 -10.15
C THR A 218 -7.85 -33.43 -8.73
N GLY A 219 -8.98 -33.12 -8.05
CA GLY A 219 -9.28 -33.55 -6.69
C GLY A 219 -8.54 -32.75 -5.61
N VAL A 220 -8.91 -33.00 -4.34
CA VAL A 220 -8.33 -32.34 -3.15
C VAL A 220 -7.32 -33.25 -2.44
N SER A 221 -7.43 -34.53 -2.61
CA SER A 221 -6.54 -35.54 -2.03
C SER A 221 -5.85 -36.35 -3.13
N LYS A 222 -4.57 -36.66 -2.92
CA LYS A 222 -3.81 -37.63 -3.73
C LYS A 222 -3.98 -39.02 -3.15
#